data_bc48ec17002c7e9974e9b697c7eabe65
#
_entry.id   bc48ec17002c7e9974e9b697c7eabe65
#
_cell.length_a   1.000
_cell.length_b   1.000
_cell.length_c   1.000
_cell.angle_alpha   90.00
_cell.angle_beta   90.00
_cell.angle_gamma   90.00
#
_symmetry.space_group_name_H-M   'P 1'
#
loop_
_entity.id
_entity.type
_entity.pdbx_description
1 polymer ?
#
loop_
_entity_poly.entity_id
_entity_poly.type
_entity_poly.pdbx_seq_one_letter_code
_entity_poly.pdbx_strand_id
1 'polypeptide(L)'
;MSDLTLFVHTHVDKYPTTSDWHRTISTVDVKGAEQIPLAMPGTRLDEFDGIRFAASADATHVGVCHYRRRPLFMQQELCHHPRIHMEPTPSNLAMLESSTQRKAALEILQSHDCIQYRPFVLSMGYRQQFALYTPVEAWDILLDVLSRLGLGESLGFYRHSNAHVWCSLLIAKREMVADFSAFALNVAAILAQDPAYAALLAKTPRLTALVLERLVPLWVFHHRLKSAYVPMVILEKEAL
;
A
#
# COMPACT_ATOMS: atom_id res chain seq x y z
N MET A 1 -2.79 -10.81 -22.08
CA MET A 1 -2.72 -9.67 -21.14
C MET A 1 -3.86 -9.81 -20.15
N SER A 2 -3.62 -9.80 -18.84
CA SER A 2 -4.66 -9.82 -17.80
C SER A 2 -5.26 -8.43 -17.64
N ASP A 3 -6.59 -8.32 -17.39
CA ASP A 3 -7.22 -7.01 -17.15
C ASP A 3 -6.85 -6.46 -15.78
N LEU A 4 -6.66 -7.33 -14.77
CA LEU A 4 -6.27 -6.98 -13.40
C LEU A 4 -5.43 -8.10 -12.80
N THR A 5 -4.30 -7.72 -12.18
CA THR A 5 -3.49 -8.59 -11.33
C THR A 5 -3.25 -7.92 -9.98
N LEU A 6 -3.62 -8.61 -8.89
CA LEU A 6 -3.36 -8.16 -7.53
C LEU A 6 -2.22 -8.99 -6.93
N PHE A 7 -1.12 -8.32 -6.61
CA PHE A 7 0.02 -8.94 -5.97
C PHE A 7 -0.14 -8.94 -4.45
N VAL A 8 0.10 -10.09 -3.86
CA VAL A 8 0.00 -10.29 -2.42
C VAL A 8 1.40 -10.43 -1.85
N HIS A 9 1.90 -9.37 -1.26
CA HIS A 9 3.23 -9.37 -0.65
C HIS A 9 3.21 -10.12 0.69
N THR A 10 4.11 -11.09 0.83
CA THR A 10 4.26 -11.90 2.04
C THR A 10 5.74 -12.00 2.45
N HIS A 11 5.98 -12.28 3.73
CA HIS A 11 7.28 -12.63 4.28
C HIS A 11 7.20 -13.91 5.14
N VAL A 12 6.06 -14.60 5.08
CA VAL A 12 5.80 -15.85 5.81
C VAL A 12 4.98 -16.78 4.94
N ASP A 13 5.09 -18.08 5.15
CA ASP A 13 4.29 -19.12 4.50
C ASP A 13 2.88 -19.17 5.14
N LYS A 14 2.06 -18.16 4.81
CA LYS A 14 0.67 -18.07 5.29
C LYS A 14 -0.23 -17.49 4.20
N TYR A 15 -1.44 -18.02 4.12
CA TYR A 15 -2.52 -17.54 3.27
C TYR A 15 -2.13 -17.48 1.78
N PRO A 16 -1.70 -18.60 1.17
CA PRO A 16 -1.35 -18.65 -0.25
C PRO A 16 -2.55 -18.23 -1.11
N THR A 17 -2.27 -17.62 -2.25
CA THR A 17 -3.30 -17.29 -3.24
C THR A 17 -3.58 -18.50 -4.14
N THR A 18 -4.83 -18.66 -4.55
CA THR A 18 -5.30 -19.78 -5.38
C THR A 18 -5.95 -19.34 -6.67
N SER A 19 -6.22 -18.05 -6.84
CA SER A 19 -6.91 -17.50 -8.02
C SER A 19 -5.91 -17.11 -9.12
N ASP A 20 -6.41 -16.99 -10.35
CA ASP A 20 -5.66 -16.60 -11.54
C ASP A 20 -5.32 -15.11 -11.62
N TRP A 21 -5.94 -14.27 -10.79
CA TRP A 21 -5.72 -12.83 -10.75
C TRP A 21 -5.00 -12.33 -9.50
N HIS A 22 -4.68 -13.25 -8.56
CA HIS A 22 -3.78 -12.97 -7.43
C HIS A 22 -2.44 -13.69 -7.64
N ARG A 23 -1.35 -13.00 -7.32
CA ARG A 23 0.00 -13.59 -7.33
C ARG A 23 0.68 -13.33 -6.00
N THR A 24 1.11 -14.37 -5.33
CA THR A 24 1.90 -14.24 -4.09
C THR A 24 3.34 -13.92 -4.45
N ILE A 25 3.87 -12.84 -3.88
CA ILE A 25 5.25 -12.35 -4.09
C ILE A 25 5.96 -12.16 -2.76
N SER A 26 7.29 -12.30 -2.76
CA SER A 26 8.11 -12.08 -1.56
C SER A 26 9.53 -11.64 -1.90
N THR A 27 10.12 -10.79 -1.06
CA THR A 27 11.54 -10.42 -1.13
C THR A 27 12.46 -11.40 -0.37
N VAL A 28 11.87 -12.38 0.31
CA VAL A 28 12.57 -13.46 1.01
C VAL A 28 12.07 -14.80 0.49
N ASP A 29 12.83 -15.88 0.75
CA ASP A 29 12.40 -17.22 0.34
C ASP A 29 11.18 -17.65 1.16
N VAL A 30 10.04 -17.77 0.47
CA VAL A 30 8.76 -18.22 1.02
C VAL A 30 8.14 -19.24 0.07
N LYS A 31 7.82 -20.41 0.58
CA LYS A 31 7.20 -21.48 -0.22
C LYS A 31 5.92 -21.00 -0.90
N GLY A 32 5.84 -21.21 -2.21
CA GLY A 32 4.66 -20.85 -3.01
C GLY A 32 4.56 -19.36 -3.37
N ALA A 33 5.54 -18.53 -2.99
CA ALA A 33 5.64 -17.15 -3.44
C ALA A 33 6.67 -16.99 -4.56
N GLU A 34 6.38 -16.12 -5.52
CA GLU A 34 7.38 -15.69 -6.49
C GLU A 34 8.38 -14.77 -5.81
N GLN A 35 9.67 -15.14 -5.88
CA GLN A 35 10.72 -14.30 -5.30
C GLN A 35 10.96 -13.08 -6.18
N ILE A 36 10.90 -11.89 -5.56
CA ILE A 36 11.11 -10.61 -6.23
C ILE A 36 12.37 -9.91 -5.67
N PRO A 37 13.06 -9.10 -6.49
CA PRO A 37 14.21 -8.33 -6.02
C PRO A 37 13.77 -7.18 -5.09
N LEU A 38 14.67 -6.76 -4.20
CA LEU A 38 14.51 -5.51 -3.46
C LEU A 38 14.47 -4.32 -4.44
N ALA A 39 13.58 -3.38 -4.19
CA ALA A 39 13.47 -2.16 -4.99
C ALA A 39 14.69 -1.24 -4.79
N MET A 40 15.31 -1.27 -3.62
CA MET A 40 16.56 -0.58 -3.31
C MET A 40 17.58 -1.58 -2.75
N PRO A 41 18.82 -1.59 -3.27
CA PRO A 41 19.86 -2.50 -2.77
C PRO A 41 20.07 -2.36 -1.25
N GLY A 42 20.02 -3.48 -0.55
CA GLY A 42 20.26 -3.54 0.90
C GLY A 42 19.15 -2.94 1.77
N THR A 43 18.08 -2.39 1.20
CA THR A 43 16.97 -1.80 1.94
C THR A 43 15.67 -2.50 1.60
N ARG A 44 15.06 -3.14 2.58
CA ARG A 44 13.73 -3.75 2.44
C ARG A 44 12.66 -2.69 2.58
N LEU A 45 11.80 -2.58 1.58
CA LEU A 45 10.70 -1.60 1.53
C LEU A 45 9.32 -2.23 1.70
N ASP A 46 9.26 -3.52 2.08
CA ASP A 46 8.02 -4.29 2.28
C ASP A 46 7.10 -4.24 1.04
N GLU A 47 5.86 -3.73 1.15
CA GLU A 47 4.92 -3.67 0.03
C GLU A 47 5.42 -2.82 -1.14
N PHE A 48 6.35 -1.88 -0.93
CA PHE A 48 6.91 -1.05 -2.01
C PHE A 48 7.86 -1.82 -2.92
N ASP A 49 8.52 -2.86 -2.42
CA ASP A 49 9.25 -3.81 -3.27
C ASP A 49 8.27 -4.47 -4.26
N GLY A 50 7.09 -4.87 -3.76
CA GLY A 50 6.00 -5.40 -4.58
C GLY A 50 5.40 -4.39 -5.56
N ILE A 51 5.24 -3.12 -5.18
CA ILE A 51 4.71 -2.06 -6.06
C ILE A 51 5.62 -1.86 -7.27
N ARG A 52 6.93 -1.81 -7.06
CA ARG A 52 7.90 -1.75 -8.16
C ARG A 52 7.79 -2.96 -9.09
N PHE A 53 7.68 -4.15 -8.52
CA PHE A 53 7.54 -5.38 -9.30
C PHE A 53 6.22 -5.39 -10.09
N ALA A 54 5.10 -5.03 -9.46
CA ALA A 54 3.78 -4.96 -10.08
C ALA A 54 3.74 -4.01 -11.28
N ALA A 55 4.48 -2.90 -11.22
CA ALA A 55 4.59 -1.93 -12.32
C ALA A 55 5.17 -2.53 -13.63
N SER A 56 5.88 -3.66 -13.57
CA SER A 56 6.43 -4.36 -14.74
C SER A 56 5.54 -5.53 -15.23
N ALA A 57 4.41 -5.79 -14.59
CA ALA A 57 3.55 -6.93 -14.91
C ALA A 57 2.81 -6.74 -16.25
N ASP A 58 2.50 -7.86 -16.92
CA ASP A 58 1.67 -7.86 -18.13
C ASP A 58 0.18 -7.88 -17.78
N ALA A 59 -0.31 -6.74 -17.25
CA ALA A 59 -1.70 -6.52 -16.90
C ALA A 59 -2.08 -5.04 -17.14
N THR A 60 -3.35 -4.77 -17.44
CA THR A 60 -3.84 -3.39 -17.63
C THR A 60 -3.91 -2.64 -16.31
N HIS A 61 -4.39 -3.30 -15.26
CA HIS A 61 -4.45 -2.77 -13.90
C HIS A 61 -3.66 -3.67 -12.97
N VAL A 62 -2.95 -3.05 -12.04
CA VAL A 62 -2.15 -3.77 -11.05
C VAL A 62 -2.31 -3.12 -9.68
N GLY A 63 -2.05 -3.90 -8.64
CA GLY A 63 -1.99 -3.41 -7.28
C GLY A 63 -1.23 -4.36 -6.37
N VAL A 64 -0.89 -3.88 -5.17
CA VAL A 64 -0.21 -4.67 -4.15
C VAL A 64 -0.96 -4.57 -2.84
N CYS A 65 -1.16 -5.69 -2.17
CA CYS A 65 -1.68 -5.72 -0.81
C CYS A 65 -0.83 -6.64 0.07
N HIS A 66 -0.98 -6.50 1.38
CA HIS A 66 -0.30 -7.35 2.35
C HIS A 66 -1.05 -8.68 2.52
N TYR A 67 -0.33 -9.80 2.80
CA TYR A 67 -0.95 -11.12 2.94
C TYR A 67 -2.06 -11.20 4.02
N ARG A 68 -1.96 -10.40 5.09
CA ARG A 68 -2.98 -10.32 6.16
C ARG A 68 -4.02 -9.22 5.95
N ARG A 69 -3.87 -8.38 4.91
CA ARG A 69 -4.73 -7.23 4.68
C ARG A 69 -5.15 -7.23 3.23
N ARG A 70 -6.39 -7.65 3.01
CA ARG A 70 -6.95 -7.82 1.67
C ARG A 70 -8.04 -6.79 1.41
N PRO A 71 -8.16 -6.28 0.19
CA PRO A 71 -9.30 -5.44 -0.19
C PRO A 71 -10.57 -6.28 -0.32
N LEU A 72 -11.71 -5.69 0.04
CA LEU A 72 -13.04 -6.24 -0.22
C LEU A 72 -13.77 -5.31 -1.20
N PHE A 73 -14.02 -5.78 -2.43
CA PHE A 73 -14.59 -4.97 -3.49
C PHE A 73 -16.11 -5.04 -3.55
N MET A 74 -16.70 -6.11 -3.07
CA MET A 74 -18.15 -6.29 -2.98
C MET A 74 -18.68 -5.89 -1.60
N GLN A 75 -20.00 -5.66 -1.54
CA GLN A 75 -20.72 -5.35 -0.29
C GLN A 75 -20.27 -4.05 0.40
N GLN A 76 -19.73 -3.10 -0.36
CA GLN A 76 -19.26 -1.83 0.17
C GLN A 76 -20.38 -1.04 0.87
N GLU A 77 -21.61 -1.18 0.41
CA GLU A 77 -22.79 -0.51 0.97
C GLU A 77 -23.17 -1.03 2.35
N LEU A 78 -22.86 -2.29 2.64
CA LEU A 78 -23.19 -2.95 3.90
C LEU A 78 -22.13 -2.74 4.98
N CYS A 79 -20.95 -2.30 4.60
CA CYS A 79 -19.83 -2.15 5.52
C CYS A 79 -19.39 -0.69 5.65
N HIS A 80 -19.89 0.00 6.69
CA HIS A 80 -19.45 1.37 7.01
C HIS A 80 -18.09 1.41 7.71
N HIS A 81 -17.60 0.28 8.22
CA HIS A 81 -16.31 0.21 8.89
C HIS A 81 -15.15 0.15 7.90
N PRO A 82 -14.05 0.86 8.15
CA PRO A 82 -12.86 0.79 7.31
C PRO A 82 -12.13 -0.55 7.43
N ARG A 83 -12.40 -1.34 8.48
CA ARG A 83 -11.81 -2.67 8.74
C ARG A 83 -12.88 -3.72 8.98
N ILE A 84 -12.59 -4.93 8.50
CA ILE A 84 -13.36 -6.14 8.77
C ILE A 84 -12.36 -7.19 9.25
N HIS A 85 -12.58 -7.76 10.43
CA HIS A 85 -11.80 -8.89 10.91
C HIS A 85 -12.42 -10.18 10.37
N MET A 86 -11.61 -11.08 9.85
CA MET A 86 -12.06 -12.30 9.23
C MET A 86 -11.08 -13.44 9.52
N GLU A 87 -11.60 -14.58 9.94
CA GLU A 87 -10.77 -15.78 10.06
C GLU A 87 -10.22 -16.20 8.68
N PRO A 88 -8.94 -16.59 8.61
CA PRO A 88 -8.31 -17.04 7.37
C PRO A 88 -8.68 -18.50 7.02
N THR A 89 -9.95 -18.80 6.97
CA THR A 89 -10.45 -20.12 6.52
C THR A 89 -10.31 -20.25 5.00
N PRO A 90 -10.21 -21.47 4.44
CA PRO A 90 -10.18 -21.68 3.00
C PRO A 90 -11.39 -21.04 2.28
N SER A 91 -12.58 -21.09 2.88
CA SER A 91 -13.79 -20.46 2.32
C SER A 91 -13.67 -18.93 2.25
N ASN A 92 -13.18 -18.28 3.31
CA ASN A 92 -13.01 -16.84 3.37
C ASN A 92 -11.93 -16.37 2.38
N LEU A 93 -10.82 -17.11 2.27
CA LEU A 93 -9.78 -16.82 1.28
C LEU A 93 -10.32 -16.98 -0.15
N ALA A 94 -11.04 -18.06 -0.45
CA ALA A 94 -11.65 -18.29 -1.76
C ALA A 94 -12.68 -17.18 -2.10
N MET A 95 -13.45 -16.70 -1.12
CA MET A 95 -14.38 -15.60 -1.31
C MET A 95 -13.65 -14.31 -1.70
N LEU A 96 -12.56 -13.94 -0.99
CA LEU A 96 -11.76 -12.75 -1.28
C LEU A 96 -11.07 -12.82 -2.66
N GLU A 97 -10.78 -14.01 -3.13
CA GLU A 97 -10.09 -14.27 -4.40
C GLU A 97 -11.06 -14.64 -5.55
N SER A 98 -12.36 -14.59 -5.30
CA SER A 98 -13.37 -15.00 -6.31
C SER A 98 -13.38 -14.11 -7.54
N SER A 99 -13.83 -14.67 -8.67
CA SER A 99 -14.06 -13.92 -9.91
C SER A 99 -15.07 -12.78 -9.74
N THR A 100 -15.97 -12.89 -8.77
CA THR A 100 -16.94 -11.85 -8.43
C THR A 100 -16.25 -10.62 -7.79
N GLN A 101 -15.26 -10.83 -6.91
CA GLN A 101 -14.43 -9.74 -6.38
C GLN A 101 -13.62 -9.07 -7.50
N ARG A 102 -13.03 -9.85 -8.39
CA ARG A 102 -12.31 -9.33 -9.57
C ARG A 102 -13.22 -8.45 -10.43
N LYS A 103 -14.41 -8.93 -10.76
CA LYS A 103 -15.39 -8.19 -11.55
C LYS A 103 -15.76 -6.86 -10.88
N ALA A 104 -16.05 -6.88 -9.58
CA ALA A 104 -16.37 -5.67 -8.82
C ALA A 104 -15.20 -4.67 -8.82
N ALA A 105 -13.95 -5.13 -8.66
CA ALA A 105 -12.77 -4.26 -8.77
C ALA A 105 -12.66 -3.60 -10.15
N LEU A 106 -12.88 -4.36 -11.24
CA LEU A 106 -12.84 -3.83 -12.60
C LEU A 106 -13.97 -2.85 -12.87
N GLU A 107 -15.18 -3.09 -12.36
CA GLU A 107 -16.32 -2.15 -12.45
C GLU A 107 -16.01 -0.82 -11.75
N ILE A 108 -15.38 -0.87 -10.56
CA ILE A 108 -14.92 0.34 -9.87
C ILE A 108 -13.90 1.11 -10.72
N LEU A 109 -12.94 0.43 -11.32
CA LEU A 109 -11.87 1.04 -12.14
C LEU A 109 -12.37 1.61 -13.48
N GLN A 110 -13.59 1.29 -13.92
CA GLN A 110 -14.21 1.96 -15.07
C GLN A 110 -14.58 3.42 -14.80
N SER A 111 -14.81 3.77 -13.56
CA SER A 111 -15.29 5.10 -13.16
C SER A 111 -14.36 5.84 -12.20
N HIS A 112 -13.27 5.22 -11.76
CA HIS A 112 -12.27 5.76 -10.85
C HIS A 112 -10.86 5.51 -11.38
N ASP A 113 -9.94 6.41 -11.07
CA ASP A 113 -8.54 6.30 -11.48
C ASP A 113 -7.78 5.27 -10.64
N CYS A 114 -8.17 5.12 -9.38
CA CYS A 114 -7.53 4.17 -8.47
C CYS A 114 -8.47 3.68 -7.36
N ILE A 115 -8.05 2.58 -6.72
CA ILE A 115 -8.69 2.03 -5.53
C ILE A 115 -7.69 2.08 -4.37
N GLN A 116 -8.13 2.57 -3.22
CA GLN A 116 -7.41 2.60 -1.96
C GLN A 116 -8.23 1.95 -0.84
N TYR A 117 -7.59 1.65 0.29
CA TYR A 117 -8.36 1.33 1.50
C TYR A 117 -9.13 2.54 1.99
N ARG A 118 -10.29 2.29 2.60
CA ARG A 118 -11.11 3.33 3.23
C ARG A 118 -10.30 3.99 4.36
N PRO A 119 -10.25 5.33 4.40
CA PRO A 119 -9.49 6.04 5.42
C PRO A 119 -10.11 5.87 6.81
N PHE A 120 -9.24 5.89 7.80
CA PHE A 120 -9.60 6.00 9.22
C PHE A 120 -9.62 7.45 9.61
N VAL A 121 -10.73 7.91 10.16
CA VAL A 121 -10.80 9.24 10.76
C VAL A 121 -10.32 9.14 12.22
N LEU A 122 -9.23 9.80 12.53
CA LEU A 122 -8.64 9.83 13.87
C LEU A 122 -8.83 11.19 14.53
N SER A 123 -8.75 11.22 15.85
CA SER A 123 -8.73 12.47 16.63
C SER A 123 -7.41 13.24 16.55
N MET A 124 -6.42 12.70 15.83
CA MET A 124 -5.07 13.26 15.68
C MET A 124 -4.68 13.39 14.20
N GLY A 125 -3.82 14.36 13.90
CA GLY A 125 -3.25 14.56 12.56
C GLY A 125 -2.15 13.56 12.21
N TYR A 126 -1.70 13.59 10.95
CA TYR A 126 -0.69 12.67 10.41
C TYR A 126 0.62 12.66 11.20
N ARG A 127 1.17 13.82 11.56
CA ARG A 127 2.43 13.93 12.32
C ARG A 127 2.33 13.24 13.69
N GLN A 128 1.22 13.45 14.41
CA GLN A 128 1.02 12.83 15.73
C GLN A 128 0.86 11.31 15.60
N GLN A 129 0.09 10.84 14.62
CA GLN A 129 -0.09 9.42 14.38
C GLN A 129 1.24 8.74 13.97
N PHE A 130 2.05 9.39 13.14
CA PHE A 130 3.36 8.89 12.74
C PHE A 130 4.30 8.76 13.95
N ALA A 131 4.30 9.74 14.85
CA ALA A 131 5.12 9.75 16.07
C ALA A 131 4.78 8.64 17.08
N LEU A 132 3.62 7.97 16.95
CA LEU A 132 3.30 6.81 17.79
C LEU A 132 4.14 5.57 17.47
N TYR A 133 4.70 5.48 16.26
CA TYR A 133 5.36 4.26 15.76
C TYR A 133 6.78 4.51 15.24
N THR A 134 7.17 5.79 15.07
CA THR A 134 8.42 6.17 14.40
C THR A 134 9.00 7.43 15.02
N PRO A 135 10.32 7.65 14.90
CA PRO A 135 10.92 8.94 15.27
C PRO A 135 10.27 10.09 14.52
N VAL A 136 9.78 11.08 15.23
CA VAL A 136 9.05 12.23 14.62
C VAL A 136 9.93 13.09 13.72
N GLU A 137 11.23 13.10 13.97
CA GLU A 137 12.24 13.80 13.16
C GLU A 137 12.23 13.27 11.70
N ALA A 138 11.96 11.98 11.50
CA ALA A 138 11.85 11.41 10.15
C ALA A 138 10.65 12.00 9.38
N TRP A 139 9.58 12.39 10.08
CA TRP A 139 8.46 13.10 9.47
C TRP A 139 8.87 14.49 8.97
N ASP A 140 9.60 15.23 9.79
CA ASP A 140 10.02 16.59 9.45
C ASP A 140 11.02 16.58 8.27
N ILE A 141 11.94 15.59 8.23
CA ILE A 141 12.84 15.35 7.09
C ILE A 141 12.03 14.99 5.82
N LEU A 142 11.02 14.12 5.93
CA LEU A 142 10.16 13.78 4.80
C LEU A 142 9.47 15.02 4.22
N LEU A 143 8.89 15.88 5.06
CA LEU A 143 8.22 17.08 4.57
C LEU A 143 9.17 18.04 3.85
N ASP A 144 10.43 18.18 4.31
CA ASP A 144 11.46 18.96 3.63
C ASP A 144 11.80 18.37 2.25
N VAL A 145 12.00 17.06 2.17
CA VAL A 145 12.23 16.35 0.90
C VAL A 145 11.08 16.58 -0.08
N LEU A 146 9.84 16.40 0.37
CA LEU A 146 8.64 16.58 -0.46
C LEU A 146 8.49 18.03 -0.93
N SER A 147 8.81 19.00 -0.08
CA SER A 147 8.80 20.43 -0.46
C SER A 147 9.82 20.71 -1.56
N ARG A 148 11.05 20.19 -1.44
CA ARG A 148 12.11 20.31 -2.48
C ARG A 148 11.74 19.62 -3.79
N LEU A 149 10.90 18.59 -3.74
CA LEU A 149 10.37 17.91 -4.93
C LEU A 149 9.14 18.63 -5.54
N GLY A 150 8.80 19.83 -5.08
CA GLY A 150 7.71 20.63 -5.63
C GLY A 150 6.31 20.31 -5.10
N LEU A 151 6.19 19.47 -4.04
CA LEU A 151 4.89 19.13 -3.47
C LEU A 151 4.44 20.09 -2.36
N GLY A 152 5.10 21.23 -2.17
CA GLY A 152 4.85 22.16 -1.05
C GLY A 152 3.37 22.54 -0.86
N GLU A 153 2.64 22.84 -1.94
CA GLU A 153 1.21 23.15 -1.90
C GLU A 153 0.37 21.94 -1.43
N SER A 154 0.74 20.75 -1.83
CA SER A 154 0.03 19.50 -1.46
C SER A 154 0.27 19.06 -0.01
N LEU A 155 1.31 19.59 0.66
CA LEU A 155 1.59 19.27 2.06
C LEU A 155 0.49 19.78 3.02
N GLY A 156 -0.37 20.70 2.57
CA GLY A 156 -1.61 21.06 3.26
C GLY A 156 -2.48 19.85 3.57
N PHE A 157 -2.46 18.81 2.72
CA PHE A 157 -3.15 17.54 2.98
C PHE A 157 -2.77 16.96 4.35
N TYR A 158 -1.50 16.86 4.68
CA TYR A 158 -1.06 16.32 5.97
C TYR A 158 -1.38 17.23 7.17
N ARG A 159 -1.44 18.54 6.96
CA ARG A 159 -1.70 19.50 8.03
C ARG A 159 -3.18 19.55 8.44
N HIS A 160 -4.07 19.31 7.46
CA HIS A 160 -5.49 19.53 7.63
C HIS A 160 -6.32 18.25 7.58
N SER A 161 -5.75 17.12 7.16
CA SER A 161 -6.46 15.85 7.14
C SER A 161 -6.21 15.06 8.41
N ASN A 162 -7.30 14.52 8.96
CA ASN A 162 -7.29 13.48 10.00
C ASN A 162 -7.81 12.13 9.43
N ALA A 163 -8.00 12.05 8.13
CA ALA A 163 -8.41 10.83 7.41
C ALA A 163 -7.15 10.08 6.94
N HIS A 164 -6.78 9.05 7.67
CA HIS A 164 -5.56 8.29 7.45
C HIS A 164 -5.84 7.07 6.57
N VAL A 165 -5.22 7.00 5.40
CA VAL A 165 -5.17 5.79 4.58
C VAL A 165 -3.93 4.99 5.01
N TRP A 166 -4.15 3.78 5.50
CA TRP A 166 -3.08 2.90 5.95
C TRP A 166 -2.87 1.75 4.96
N CYS A 167 -1.67 1.14 5.06
CA CYS A 167 -1.37 -0.11 4.39
C CYS A 167 -1.32 -0.02 2.86
N SER A 168 -0.71 1.01 2.32
CA SER A 168 -0.15 1.12 0.95
C SER A 168 -0.95 0.49 -0.20
N LEU A 169 -2.27 0.29 -0.08
CA LEU A 169 -3.05 -0.20 -1.21
C LEU A 169 -3.16 0.90 -2.26
N LEU A 170 -2.66 0.60 -3.44
CA LEU A 170 -2.92 1.35 -4.65
C LEU A 170 -3.18 0.34 -5.77
N ILE A 171 -4.43 0.30 -6.26
CA ILE A 171 -4.79 -0.45 -7.46
C ILE A 171 -5.16 0.57 -8.52
N ALA A 172 -4.48 0.56 -9.64
CA ALA A 172 -4.66 1.52 -10.71
C ALA A 172 -4.17 0.96 -12.04
N LYS A 173 -4.26 1.73 -13.11
CA LYS A 173 -3.58 1.41 -14.36
C LYS A 173 -2.09 1.21 -14.10
N ARG A 174 -1.49 0.23 -14.77
CA ARG A 174 -0.09 -0.14 -14.58
C ARG A 174 0.87 1.06 -14.72
N GLU A 175 0.64 1.93 -15.70
CA GLU A 175 1.46 3.12 -15.93
C GLU A 175 1.42 4.06 -14.72
N MET A 176 0.25 4.25 -14.13
CA MET A 176 0.06 5.07 -12.94
C MET A 176 0.78 4.47 -11.71
N VAL A 177 0.76 3.16 -11.55
CA VAL A 177 1.52 2.46 -10.49
C VAL A 177 3.01 2.58 -10.74
N ALA A 178 3.46 2.57 -12.00
CA ALA A 178 4.87 2.80 -12.36
C ALA A 178 5.32 4.22 -12.01
N ASP A 179 4.52 5.24 -12.32
CA ASP A 179 4.81 6.64 -11.98
C ASP A 179 4.88 6.84 -10.46
N PHE A 180 3.92 6.29 -9.73
CA PHE A 180 3.96 6.30 -8.26
C PHE A 180 5.19 5.58 -7.70
N SER A 181 5.54 4.42 -8.25
CA SER A 181 6.73 3.66 -7.83
C SER A 181 8.01 4.47 -8.04
N ALA A 182 8.16 5.10 -9.21
CA ALA A 182 9.32 5.96 -9.52
C ALA A 182 9.41 7.15 -8.55
N PHE A 183 8.28 7.81 -8.26
CA PHE A 183 8.21 8.89 -7.28
C PHE A 183 8.61 8.42 -5.88
N ALA A 184 8.03 7.32 -5.38
CA ALA A 184 8.31 6.80 -4.04
C ALA A 184 9.78 6.38 -3.88
N LEU A 185 10.37 5.74 -4.89
CA LEU A 185 11.78 5.36 -4.89
C LEU A 185 12.72 6.56 -4.95
N ASN A 186 12.36 7.62 -5.69
CA ASN A 186 13.11 8.87 -5.67
C ASN A 186 13.12 9.52 -4.29
N VAL A 187 11.97 9.58 -3.61
CA VAL A 187 11.88 10.05 -2.22
C VAL A 187 12.77 9.20 -1.31
N ALA A 188 12.70 7.88 -1.40
CA ALA A 188 13.51 6.97 -0.60
C ALA A 188 15.02 7.16 -0.84
N ALA A 189 15.43 7.37 -2.10
CA ALA A 189 16.83 7.61 -2.46
C ALA A 189 17.35 8.93 -1.88
N ILE A 190 16.54 9.99 -1.89
CA ILE A 190 16.92 11.29 -1.31
C ILE A 190 17.00 11.17 0.22
N LEU A 191 16.04 10.51 0.86
CA LEU A 191 16.05 10.26 2.32
C LEU A 191 17.32 9.48 2.73
N ALA A 192 17.69 8.46 1.97
CA ALA A 192 18.88 7.66 2.25
C ALA A 192 20.21 8.45 2.20
N GLN A 193 20.23 9.57 1.49
CA GLN A 193 21.40 10.49 1.41
C GLN A 193 21.46 11.49 2.57
N ASP A 194 20.38 11.65 3.34
CA ASP A 194 20.33 12.53 4.49
C ASP A 194 20.99 11.87 5.72
N PRO A 195 22.09 12.43 6.29
CA PRO A 195 22.80 11.82 7.41
C PRO A 195 21.93 11.67 8.68
N ALA A 196 21.01 12.61 8.93
CA ALA A 196 20.13 12.55 10.08
C ALA A 196 19.10 11.41 9.88
N TYR A 197 18.55 11.27 8.68
CA TYR A 197 17.66 10.15 8.35
C TYR A 197 18.38 8.80 8.44
N ALA A 198 19.60 8.69 7.92
CA ALA A 198 20.41 7.47 8.00
C ALA A 198 20.65 7.04 9.45
N ALA A 199 20.91 7.98 10.37
CA ALA A 199 21.07 7.71 11.79
C ALA A 199 19.77 7.20 12.45
N LEU A 200 18.59 7.67 12.00
CA LEU A 200 17.30 7.17 12.46
C LEU A 200 17.01 5.78 11.88
N LEU A 201 17.30 5.55 10.60
CA LEU A 201 17.11 4.27 9.93
C LEU A 201 17.93 3.16 10.59
N ALA A 202 19.17 3.44 11.03
CA ALA A 202 20.01 2.48 11.75
C ALA A 202 19.37 1.97 13.05
N LYS A 203 18.52 2.78 13.68
CA LYS A 203 17.78 2.43 14.91
C LYS A 203 16.40 1.85 14.63
N THR A 204 15.85 2.10 13.46
CA THR A 204 14.48 1.71 13.08
C THR A 204 14.52 1.10 11.66
N PRO A 205 14.87 -0.18 11.49
CA PRO A 205 15.13 -0.81 10.18
C PRO A 205 13.98 -0.72 9.17
N ARG A 206 12.73 -0.57 9.63
CA ARG A 206 11.54 -0.42 8.77
C ARG A 206 11.13 1.03 8.51
N LEU A 207 11.94 2.00 8.95
CA LEU A 207 11.59 3.42 8.88
C LEU A 207 11.19 3.85 7.47
N THR A 208 11.98 3.48 6.46
CA THR A 208 11.69 3.88 5.07
C THR A 208 10.36 3.31 4.58
N ALA A 209 10.04 2.04 4.84
CA ALA A 209 8.75 1.47 4.49
C ALA A 209 7.57 2.22 5.15
N LEU A 210 7.70 2.56 6.45
CA LEU A 210 6.69 3.32 7.19
C LEU A 210 6.51 4.75 6.68
N VAL A 211 7.59 5.39 6.23
CA VAL A 211 7.55 6.70 5.59
C VAL A 211 6.86 6.63 4.24
N LEU A 212 7.25 5.68 3.39
CA LEU A 212 6.68 5.52 2.05
C LEU A 212 5.17 5.22 2.09
N GLU A 213 4.69 4.50 3.12
CA GLU A 213 3.27 4.23 3.32
C GLU A 213 2.42 5.53 3.34
N ARG A 214 3.00 6.64 3.77
CA ARG A 214 2.32 7.94 3.81
C ARG A 214 2.23 8.60 2.43
N LEU A 215 3.04 8.20 1.47
CA LEU A 215 3.08 8.82 0.14
C LEU A 215 1.87 8.47 -0.73
N VAL A 216 1.26 7.30 -0.57
CA VAL A 216 0.11 6.88 -1.40
C VAL A 216 -1.02 7.92 -1.37
N PRO A 217 -1.59 8.30 -0.19
CA PRO A 217 -2.67 9.27 -0.16
C PRO A 217 -2.25 10.68 -0.58
N LEU A 218 -1.00 11.08 -0.29
CA LEU A 218 -0.48 12.38 -0.75
C LEU A 218 -0.36 12.43 -2.27
N TRP A 219 0.20 11.39 -2.88
CA TRP A 219 0.40 11.31 -4.32
C TRP A 219 -0.94 11.34 -5.06
N VAL A 220 -1.92 10.57 -4.57
CA VAL A 220 -3.28 10.57 -5.09
C VAL A 220 -3.92 11.96 -4.98
N PHE A 221 -3.76 12.63 -3.83
CA PHE A 221 -4.24 14.00 -3.63
C PHE A 221 -3.55 15.01 -4.56
N HIS A 222 -2.22 14.95 -4.68
CA HIS A 222 -1.43 15.83 -5.52
C HIS A 222 -1.85 15.76 -6.99
N HIS A 223 -2.06 14.55 -7.51
CA HIS A 223 -2.48 14.30 -8.88
C HIS A 223 -4.01 14.42 -9.09
N ARG A 224 -4.77 14.76 -8.04
CA ARG A 224 -6.24 14.92 -8.08
C ARG A 224 -6.95 13.69 -8.64
N LEU A 225 -6.45 12.49 -8.33
CA LEU A 225 -7.01 11.24 -8.82
C LEU A 225 -8.36 10.95 -8.16
N LYS A 226 -9.31 10.51 -8.98
CA LYS A 226 -10.61 10.04 -8.49
C LYS A 226 -10.46 8.67 -7.86
N SER A 227 -10.43 8.61 -6.53
CA SER A 227 -10.26 7.39 -5.78
C SER A 227 -11.57 6.74 -5.40
N ALA A 228 -11.66 5.42 -5.55
CA ALA A 228 -12.63 4.60 -4.84
C ALA A 228 -12.00 4.06 -3.54
N TYR A 229 -12.82 3.94 -2.50
CA TYR A 229 -12.37 3.45 -1.20
C TYR A 229 -13.07 2.15 -0.83
N VAL A 230 -12.28 1.12 -0.55
CA VAL A 230 -12.78 -0.23 -0.19
C VAL A 230 -12.41 -0.59 1.25
N PRO A 231 -13.23 -1.40 1.95
CA PRO A 231 -12.88 -1.92 3.25
C PRO A 231 -11.61 -2.78 3.21
N MET A 232 -10.83 -2.73 4.28
CA MET A 232 -9.69 -3.60 4.50
C MET A 232 -10.12 -4.80 5.33
N VAL A 233 -9.98 -6.00 4.77
CA VAL A 233 -10.13 -7.26 5.51
C VAL A 233 -8.82 -7.57 6.20
N ILE A 234 -8.86 -7.74 7.52
CA ILE A 234 -7.73 -8.19 8.34
C ILE A 234 -7.91 -9.68 8.60
N LEU A 235 -7.01 -10.48 8.03
CA LEU A 235 -6.97 -11.93 8.21
C LEU A 235 -6.20 -12.26 9.49
N GLU A 236 -6.91 -12.63 10.53
CA GLU A 236 -6.34 -13.07 11.81
C GLU A 236 -7.27 -14.09 12.45
N LYS A 237 -6.68 -15.03 13.20
CA LYS A 237 -7.47 -15.87 14.08
C LYS A 237 -7.98 -15.01 15.23
N GLU A 238 -9.24 -15.15 15.60
CA GLU A 238 -9.73 -14.54 16.84
C GLU A 238 -8.79 -14.95 17.98
N ALA A 239 -8.34 -13.97 18.76
CA ALA A 239 -7.68 -14.25 20.01
C ALA A 239 -8.77 -14.81 20.95
N LEU A 240 -8.72 -16.14 21.22
CA LEU A 240 -9.51 -16.79 22.23
C LEU A 240 -9.14 -16.26 23.62
#